data_977816cb835f4a4307d1366a2222ceb0
#
_entry.id   977816cb835f4a4307d1366a2222ceb0
#
_cell.length_a   1.000
_cell.length_b   1.000
_cell.length_c   1.000
_cell.angle_alpha   90.00
_cell.angle_beta   90.00
_cell.angle_gamma   90.00
#
_symmetry.space_group_name_H-M   'P 1'
#
loop_
_entity.id
_entity.type
_entity.pdbx_description
1 polymer ?
#
loop_
_entity_poly.entity_id
_entity_poly.type
_entity_poly.pdbx_seq_one_letter_code
_entity_poly.pdbx_strand_id
1 'polypeptide(L)' 'MTETKGKGEMHGCIVCGKLYQLIVAYDSSGKFIGSKVMSAGGKEVKGATRPLVACEKHTDQETGRAVERVYGKQKPEDD' A
#
# COMPACT_ATOMS: atom_id res chain seq x y z
N MET A 1 -23.07 -5.49 12.40
CA MET A 1 -21.71 -6.02 12.20
C MET A 1 -21.14 -5.53 10.88
N THR A 2 -19.96 -5.00 10.95
CA THR A 2 -19.32 -4.45 9.79
C THR A 2 -18.62 -5.56 9.02
N GLU A 3 -18.91 -5.69 7.77
CA GLU A 3 -18.24 -6.66 6.94
C GLU A 3 -17.17 -6.00 6.14
N THR A 4 -15.97 -6.51 6.25
CA THR A 4 -14.89 -6.09 5.38
C THR A 4 -14.78 -7.11 4.26
N LYS A 5 -14.71 -6.63 3.05
CA LYS A 5 -14.54 -7.52 1.90
C LYS A 5 -13.09 -7.50 1.47
N GLY A 6 -12.48 -8.68 1.47
CA GLY A 6 -11.15 -8.83 0.95
C GLY A 6 -11.20 -9.04 -0.55
N LYS A 7 -10.33 -8.36 -1.27
CA LYS A 7 -10.31 -8.44 -2.71
C LYS A 7 -8.87 -8.64 -3.17
N GLY A 8 -8.66 -9.61 -4.04
CA GLY A 8 -7.34 -9.86 -4.59
C GLY A 8 -6.98 -8.84 -5.63
N GLU A 9 -5.82 -8.21 -5.49
CA GLU A 9 -5.35 -7.20 -6.43
C GLU A 9 -3.87 -7.39 -6.66
N MET A 10 -3.41 -6.95 -7.84
CA MET A 10 -1.99 -6.95 -8.17
C MET A 10 -1.50 -5.53 -8.17
N HIS A 11 -0.43 -5.27 -7.44
CA HIS A 11 0.14 -3.93 -7.39
C HIS A 11 1.65 -4.03 -7.54
N GLY A 12 2.23 -3.03 -8.18
CA GLY A 12 3.67 -2.97 -8.35
C GLY A 12 4.36 -2.32 -7.17
N CYS A 13 5.57 -2.79 -6.89
CA CYS A 13 6.39 -2.18 -5.85
C CYS A 13 6.56 -0.69 -6.16
N ILE A 14 6.32 0.15 -5.14
CA ILE A 14 6.38 1.60 -5.32
C ILE A 14 7.80 2.07 -5.67
N VAL A 15 8.81 1.25 -5.37
CA VAL A 15 10.20 1.60 -5.62
C VAL A 15 10.67 1.06 -6.97
N CYS A 16 10.43 -0.22 -7.26
CA CYS A 16 11.01 -0.85 -8.44
C CYS A 16 9.98 -1.43 -9.41
N GLY A 17 8.72 -1.45 -9.06
CA GLY A 17 7.65 -1.89 -9.96
C GLY A 17 7.40 -3.38 -10.00
N LYS A 18 8.12 -4.19 -9.22
CA LYS A 18 7.89 -5.63 -9.20
C LYS A 18 6.48 -5.92 -8.71
N LEU A 19 5.76 -6.78 -9.42
CA LEU A 19 4.37 -7.07 -9.10
C LEU A 19 4.24 -8.01 -7.92
N TYR A 20 3.28 -7.71 -7.06
CA TYR A 20 2.94 -8.52 -5.90
C TYR A 20 1.43 -8.67 -5.83
N GLN A 21 0.99 -9.76 -5.26
CA GLN A 21 -0.43 -10.00 -5.05
C GLN A 21 -0.80 -9.58 -3.63
N LEU A 22 -1.87 -8.83 -3.51
CA LEU A 22 -2.34 -8.34 -2.22
C LEU A 22 -3.79 -8.73 -2.03
N ILE A 23 -4.16 -8.89 -0.77
CA ILE A 23 -5.57 -8.92 -0.39
C ILE A 23 -5.85 -7.55 0.21
N VAL A 24 -6.78 -6.83 -0.40
CA VAL A 24 -7.10 -5.46 0.00
C VAL A 24 -8.47 -5.46 0.66
N ALA A 25 -8.57 -4.81 1.80
CA ALA A 25 -9.81 -4.74 2.56
C ALA A 25 -10.44 -3.35 2.44
N TYR A 26 -11.74 -3.34 2.18
CA TYR A 26 -12.52 -2.11 2.11
C TYR A 26 -13.69 -2.21 3.08
N ASP A 27 -14.14 -1.08 3.60
CA ASP A 27 -15.31 -1.09 4.46
C ASP A 27 -16.57 -1.05 3.60
N SER A 28 -17.73 -1.01 4.26
CA SER A 28 -19.01 -1.08 3.55
C SER A 28 -19.26 0.13 2.65
N SER A 29 -18.54 1.23 2.89
CA SER A 29 -18.67 2.41 2.04
C SER A 29 -17.67 2.42 0.91
N GLY A 30 -16.82 1.39 0.82
CA GLY A 30 -15.82 1.30 -0.22
C GLY A 30 -14.50 1.98 0.12
N LYS A 31 -14.33 2.39 1.35
CA LYS A 31 -13.13 3.08 1.78
C LYS A 31 -12.04 2.07 2.13
N PHE A 32 -10.82 2.36 1.70
CA PHE A 32 -9.68 1.49 1.96
C PHE A 32 -9.41 1.39 3.46
N ILE A 33 -9.33 0.17 3.96
CA ILE A 33 -9.00 -0.10 5.36
C ILE A 33 -7.56 -0.54 5.51
N GLY A 34 -7.14 -1.48 4.69
CA GLY A 34 -5.80 -2.01 4.77
C GLY A 34 -5.56 -3.09 3.74
N SER A 35 -4.33 -3.60 3.71
CA SER A 35 -3.99 -4.63 2.76
C SER A 35 -2.97 -5.58 3.36
N LYS A 36 -2.86 -6.76 2.76
CA LYS A 36 -1.89 -7.76 3.17
C LYS A 36 -1.25 -8.31 1.92
N VAL A 37 0.09 -8.32 1.90
CA VAL A 37 0.82 -8.86 0.76
C VAL A 37 0.84 -10.38 0.87
N MET A 38 0.40 -11.03 -0.20
CA MET A 38 0.33 -12.49 -0.24
C MET A 38 1.56 -13.10 -0.90
N SER A 39 2.22 -12.35 -1.76
CA SER A 39 3.43 -12.84 -2.42
C SER A 39 4.64 -12.71 -1.53
N ALA A 40 5.54 -13.68 -1.61
CA ALA A 40 6.77 -13.63 -0.81
C ALA A 40 7.63 -12.46 -1.27
N GLY A 41 8.30 -11.82 -0.30
CA GLY A 41 9.24 -10.75 -0.59
C GLY A 41 8.66 -9.36 -0.67
N GLY A 42 7.35 -9.22 -0.47
CA GLY A 42 6.71 -7.92 -0.47
C GLY A 42 6.23 -7.52 0.92
N LYS A 43 6.06 -6.23 1.12
CA LYS A 43 5.54 -5.71 2.39
C LYS A 43 4.58 -4.57 2.12
N GLU A 44 3.63 -4.38 3.04
CA GLU A 44 2.70 -3.26 2.95
C GLU A 44 3.42 -1.96 3.28
N VAL A 45 2.98 -0.88 2.64
CA VAL A 45 3.50 0.44 2.94
C VAL A 45 2.65 1.05 4.03
N LYS A 46 3.26 1.38 5.15
CA LYS A 46 2.55 1.88 6.31
C LYS A 46 2.07 3.31 6.09
N GLY A 47 0.93 3.62 6.67
CA GLY A 47 0.39 4.98 6.62
C GLY A 47 -0.23 5.35 5.30
N ALA A 48 -0.33 4.41 4.36
CA ALA A 48 -0.93 4.69 3.07
C ALA A 48 -2.44 4.68 3.18
N THR A 49 -3.08 5.52 2.38
CA THR A 49 -4.54 5.55 2.32
C THR A 49 -5.07 4.78 1.13
N ARG A 50 -4.19 4.04 0.47
CA ARG A 50 -4.53 3.20 -0.68
C ARG A 50 -3.63 1.98 -0.65
N PRO A 51 -3.95 0.92 -1.40
CA PRO A 51 -3.12 -0.28 -1.39
C PRO A 51 -1.78 0.00 -2.07
N LEU A 52 -0.73 -0.03 -1.28
CA LEU A 52 0.63 0.14 -1.76
C LEU A 52 1.49 -1.01 -1.25
N VAL A 53 2.47 -1.39 -2.05
CA VAL A 53 3.36 -2.49 -1.71
C VAL A 53 4.78 -2.11 -2.08
N ALA A 54 5.74 -2.67 -1.37
CA ALA A 54 7.16 -2.50 -1.67
C ALA A 54 7.87 -3.82 -1.40
N CYS A 55 9.03 -4.01 -2.05
CA CYS A 55 9.85 -5.17 -1.75
C CYS A 55 10.40 -5.03 -0.33
N GLU A 56 10.50 -6.17 0.36
CA GLU A 56 11.02 -6.16 1.73
C GLU A 56 12.47 -5.66 1.79
N LYS A 57 13.19 -5.82 0.69
CA LYS A 57 14.60 -5.41 0.66
C LYS A 57 14.79 -3.90 0.70
N HIS A 58 13.76 -3.14 0.37
CA HIS A 58 13.85 -1.68 0.41
C HIS A 58 13.66 -1.19 1.84
N THR A 59 14.43 -0.16 2.21
CA THR A 59 14.28 0.44 3.53
C THR A 59 13.02 1.28 3.57
N ASP A 60 12.57 1.59 4.78
CA ASP A 60 11.42 2.47 4.95
C ASP A 60 11.70 3.83 4.35
N GLN A 61 12.95 4.29 4.41
CA GLN A 61 13.33 5.56 3.84
C GLN A 61 13.21 5.54 2.32
N GLU A 62 13.67 4.46 1.69
CA GLU A 62 13.53 4.31 0.24
C GLU A 62 12.07 4.27 -0.16
N THR A 63 11.27 3.54 0.59
CA THR A 63 9.85 3.43 0.32
C THR A 63 9.16 4.78 0.45
N GLY A 64 9.48 5.52 1.51
CA GLY A 64 8.90 6.84 1.71
C GLY A 64 9.23 7.80 0.60
N ARG A 65 10.49 7.76 0.12
CA ARG A 65 10.88 8.62 -1.00
C ARG A 65 10.13 8.27 -2.27
N ALA A 66 9.90 6.97 -2.49
CA ALA A 66 9.16 6.54 -3.67
C ALA A 66 7.71 7.01 -3.61
N VAL A 67 7.11 6.94 -2.43
CA VAL A 67 5.74 7.42 -2.26
C VAL A 67 5.66 8.91 -2.57
N GLU A 68 6.61 9.68 -2.08
CA GLU A 68 6.64 11.10 -2.36
C GLU A 68 6.83 11.40 -3.83
N ARG A 69 7.65 10.59 -4.52
CA ARG A 69 7.88 10.79 -5.93
C ARG A 69 6.63 10.58 -6.76
N VAL A 70 5.84 9.57 -6.40
CA VAL A 70 4.67 9.19 -7.18
C VAL A 70 3.46 10.04 -6.82
N TYR A 71 3.24 10.26 -5.53
CA TYR A 71 2.03 10.92 -5.04
C TYR A 71 2.27 12.31 -4.50
N GLY A 72 3.53 12.75 -4.45
CA GLY A 72 3.87 14.03 -3.87
C GLY A 72 3.91 13.95 -2.36
N LYS A 73 4.27 15.05 -1.74
CA LYS A 73 4.35 15.11 -0.30
C LYS A 73 2.95 15.06 0.29
N GLN A 74 2.74 14.09 1.13
CA GLN A 74 1.45 13.93 1.78
C GLN A 74 1.51 14.48 3.16
N LYS A 75 1.51 15.79 3.27
CA LYS A 75 1.44 16.39 4.58
C LYS A 75 0.01 16.59 4.94
N PRO A 76 -0.36 16.15 6.08
CA PRO A 76 -1.69 16.43 6.55
C PRO A 76 -1.81 17.89 6.80
N GLU A 77 -1.64 18.67 6.87
CA GLU A 77 -1.66 19.84 7.12
C GLU A 77 -1.09 20.75 6.95
N ASP A 78 -1.00 21.00 6.90
CA ASP A 78 -0.45 21.65 6.81
C ASP A 78 -0.53 22.42 6.65
N ASP A 79 -0.69 22.56 6.90
CA ASP A 79 -0.71 23.10 6.78
C ASP A 79 -0.62 23.46 6.61
#